data_8c4c65a088fcc2c7fa0bb716eb137a9c
#
_entry.id   8c4c65a088fcc2c7fa0bb716eb137a9c
#
_cell.length_a   1.000
_cell.length_b   1.000
_cell.length_c   1.000
_cell.angle_alpha   90.00
_cell.angle_beta   90.00
_cell.angle_gamma   90.00
#
_symmetry.space_group_name_H-M   'P 1'
#
loop_
_entity.id
_entity.type
_entity.pdbx_description
1 polymer ?
#
loop_
_entity_poly.entity_id
_entity_poly.type
_entity_poly.pdbx_seq_one_letter_code
_entity_poly.pdbx_strand_id
1 'polypeptide(L)'
;MKPIEVKTILMDVDGTMTRVINPKQEPQHHFWNILVNMLMEKYHLTCEAAEAKIRSCGDPDQQCLSTLLKPLNIGKQTYFDAIAEGFSHTIEVPEDTILFFRAMQEKGIPICTATTNPPFFTCAKLAVGGIATLDGCKYLTRHHPGNEFNDPQGKFSPHFFPNILKHHGYDPVHTMMIGDEPKRDLYPALEAGIRYCVIIDRKQQEDIIEKEGGIFIRAYSVLINKIKNTGGLT
;
A
#
# COMPACT_ATOMS: atom_id res chain seq x y z
N MET A 1 -27.68 1.99 1.18
CA MET A 1 -26.71 2.02 0.05
C MET A 1 -27.11 1.02 -1.02
N LYS A 2 -27.14 1.41 -2.30
CA LYS A 2 -27.39 0.52 -3.45
C LYS A 2 -26.22 -0.45 -3.67
N PRO A 3 -26.40 -1.57 -4.42
CA PRO A 3 -25.28 -2.41 -4.82
C PRO A 3 -24.20 -1.60 -5.52
N ILE A 4 -22.93 -1.90 -5.20
CA ILE A 4 -21.74 -1.24 -5.77
C ILE A 4 -21.19 -2.17 -6.85
N GLU A 5 -21.15 -1.70 -8.08
CA GLU A 5 -20.70 -2.46 -9.24
C GLU A 5 -19.28 -2.06 -9.60
N VAL A 6 -18.30 -2.95 -9.38
CA VAL A 6 -16.89 -2.70 -9.65
C VAL A 6 -16.24 -3.82 -10.46
N LYS A 7 -15.23 -3.42 -11.24
CA LYS A 7 -14.34 -4.32 -11.98
C LYS A 7 -12.91 -4.27 -11.42
N THR A 8 -12.54 -3.20 -10.72
CA THR A 8 -11.20 -3.00 -10.17
C THR A 8 -11.26 -2.20 -8.89
N ILE A 9 -10.48 -2.59 -7.90
CA ILE A 9 -10.29 -1.84 -6.66
C ILE A 9 -8.86 -1.32 -6.63
N LEU A 10 -8.71 -0.01 -6.51
CA LEU A 10 -7.48 0.68 -6.13
C LEU A 10 -7.48 0.86 -4.62
N MET A 11 -6.39 0.52 -3.95
CA MET A 11 -6.37 0.54 -2.49
C MET A 11 -5.04 1.10 -1.98
N ASP A 12 -5.11 2.05 -1.05
CA ASP A 12 -3.93 2.52 -0.34
C ASP A 12 -3.42 1.45 0.64
N VAL A 13 -2.20 1.61 1.14
CA VAL A 13 -1.55 0.63 2.02
C VAL A 13 -1.56 1.08 3.47
N ASP A 14 -0.95 2.22 3.76
CA ASP A 14 -0.78 2.71 5.13
C ASP A 14 -2.09 3.27 5.69
N GLY A 15 -2.51 2.83 6.87
CA GLY A 15 -3.80 3.22 7.45
C GLY A 15 -5.00 2.49 6.82
N THR A 16 -4.84 1.93 5.62
CA THR A 16 -5.88 1.28 4.81
C THR A 16 -5.75 -0.24 4.89
N MET A 17 -4.79 -0.84 4.17
CA MET A 17 -4.52 -2.29 4.26
C MET A 17 -3.88 -2.67 5.60
N THR A 18 -3.10 -1.76 6.15
CA THR A 18 -2.45 -1.91 7.46
C THR A 18 -3.00 -0.87 8.45
N ARG A 19 -2.75 -1.07 9.73
CA ARG A 19 -2.96 -0.03 10.75
C ARG A 19 -1.81 0.02 11.73
N VAL A 20 -1.55 1.21 12.28
CA VAL A 20 -0.56 1.42 13.32
C VAL A 20 -1.08 0.89 14.65
N ILE A 21 -0.30 0.01 15.31
CA ILE A 21 -0.58 -0.52 16.65
C ILE A 21 0.27 0.14 17.74
N ASN A 22 1.40 0.72 17.35
CA ASN A 22 2.28 1.43 18.26
C ASN A 22 2.70 2.79 17.69
N PRO A 23 1.91 3.85 17.92
CA PRO A 23 2.19 5.18 17.36
C PRO A 23 3.43 5.87 17.97
N LYS A 24 4.01 5.33 19.05
CA LYS A 24 5.23 5.87 19.66
C LYS A 24 6.51 5.41 18.95
N GLN A 25 6.41 4.39 18.12
CA GLN A 25 7.51 3.93 17.27
C GLN A 25 7.22 4.39 15.85
N GLU A 26 7.93 5.42 15.38
CA GLU A 26 7.76 5.91 14.01
C GLU A 26 8.25 4.86 13.00
N PRO A 27 7.36 4.36 12.11
CA PRO A 27 7.75 3.35 11.12
C PRO A 27 8.75 3.86 10.08
N GLN A 28 8.85 5.20 9.92
CA GLN A 28 9.54 5.83 8.79
C GLN A 28 11.07 5.65 8.78
N HIS A 29 11.68 5.37 9.92
CA HIS A 29 13.13 5.18 10.01
C HIS A 29 13.58 3.72 10.10
N HIS A 30 12.65 2.77 10.18
CA HIS A 30 13.02 1.38 10.40
C HIS A 30 13.88 0.80 9.28
N PHE A 31 13.51 0.98 8.01
CA PHE A 31 14.24 0.35 6.91
C PHE A 31 15.66 0.91 6.71
N TRP A 32 15.87 2.22 6.94
CA TRP A 32 17.21 2.80 6.94
C TRP A 32 18.06 2.21 8.07
N ASN A 33 17.56 2.30 9.29
CA ASN A 33 18.27 1.82 10.47
C ASN A 33 18.54 0.31 10.41
N ILE A 34 17.60 -0.48 9.89
CA ILE A 34 17.80 -1.91 9.68
C ILE A 34 18.97 -2.14 8.71
N LEU A 35 19.02 -1.43 7.58
CA LEU A 35 20.11 -1.57 6.63
C LEU A 35 21.46 -1.13 7.21
N VAL A 36 21.49 -0.02 7.95
CA VAL A 36 22.68 0.47 8.65
C VAL A 36 23.16 -0.59 9.65
N ASN A 37 22.29 -1.11 10.50
CA ASN A 37 22.65 -2.12 11.50
C ASN A 37 23.18 -3.40 10.84
N MET A 38 22.55 -3.89 9.77
CA MET A 38 23.04 -5.04 9.01
C MET A 38 24.46 -4.83 8.47
N LEU A 39 24.79 -3.62 8.03
CA LEU A 39 26.13 -3.29 7.54
C LEU A 39 27.14 -3.17 8.68
N MET A 40 26.74 -2.54 9.82
CA MET A 40 27.58 -2.48 11.02
C MET A 40 27.97 -3.88 11.49
N GLU A 41 27.00 -4.79 11.60
CA GLU A 41 27.24 -6.17 12.01
C GLU A 41 28.12 -6.93 10.99
N LYS A 42 27.76 -6.86 9.72
CA LYS A 42 28.42 -7.63 8.66
C LYS A 42 29.89 -7.22 8.43
N TYR A 43 30.16 -5.91 8.50
CA TYR A 43 31.47 -5.34 8.15
C TYR A 43 32.20 -4.74 9.33
N HIS A 44 31.69 -4.89 10.56
CA HIS A 44 32.24 -4.30 11.78
C HIS A 44 32.46 -2.77 11.66
N LEU A 45 31.49 -2.07 11.08
CA LEU A 45 31.54 -0.64 10.83
C LEU A 45 30.94 0.16 11.99
N THR A 46 31.35 1.44 12.11
CA THR A 46 30.57 2.42 12.89
C THR A 46 29.30 2.80 12.12
N CYS A 47 28.33 3.43 12.80
CA CYS A 47 27.11 3.92 12.18
C CYS A 47 27.41 4.84 10.99
N GLU A 48 28.28 5.83 11.20
CA GLU A 48 28.67 6.81 10.16
C GLU A 48 29.34 6.13 8.95
N ALA A 49 30.18 5.12 9.19
CA ALA A 49 30.83 4.38 8.11
C ALA A 49 29.84 3.51 7.33
N ALA A 50 28.85 2.93 8.01
CA ALA A 50 27.76 2.17 7.36
C ALA A 50 26.88 3.09 6.50
N GLU A 51 26.47 4.25 7.01
CA GLU A 51 25.70 5.23 6.26
C GLU A 51 26.48 5.76 5.03
N ALA A 52 27.76 6.11 5.21
CA ALA A 52 28.63 6.53 4.11
C ALA A 52 28.73 5.43 3.04
N LYS A 53 28.82 4.16 3.46
CA LYS A 53 28.85 3.02 2.53
C LYS A 53 27.56 2.89 1.74
N ILE A 54 26.38 3.07 2.34
CA ILE A 54 25.10 3.06 1.63
C ILE A 54 25.10 4.19 0.58
N ARG A 55 25.42 5.41 0.98
CA ARG A 55 25.43 6.58 0.08
C ARG A 55 26.45 6.47 -1.05
N SER A 56 27.57 5.74 -0.84
CA SER A 56 28.53 5.47 -1.92
C SER A 56 28.01 4.53 -3.00
N CYS A 57 26.95 3.75 -2.70
CA CYS A 57 26.33 2.82 -3.66
C CYS A 57 25.17 3.46 -4.47
N GLY A 58 24.72 4.63 -4.07
CA GLY A 58 23.65 5.37 -4.74
C GLY A 58 23.01 6.40 -3.81
N ASP A 59 22.06 7.16 -4.35
CA ASP A 59 21.33 8.17 -3.59
C ASP A 59 20.05 7.55 -2.99
N PRO A 60 20.00 7.32 -1.66
CA PRO A 60 18.83 6.74 -1.01
C PRO A 60 17.59 7.65 -1.03
N ASP A 61 17.76 8.95 -1.30
CA ASP A 61 16.68 9.90 -1.39
C ASP A 61 16.00 9.87 -2.78
N GLN A 62 16.71 9.32 -3.78
CA GLN A 62 16.25 9.19 -5.18
C GLN A 62 15.89 7.75 -5.57
N GLN A 63 16.33 6.76 -4.82
CA GLN A 63 16.20 5.35 -5.15
C GLN A 63 15.58 4.55 -4.00
N CYS A 64 14.84 3.51 -4.35
CA CYS A 64 14.41 2.55 -3.35
C CYS A 64 15.61 1.82 -2.74
N LEU A 65 15.73 1.78 -1.41
CA LEU A 65 16.84 1.11 -0.70
C LEU A 65 17.05 -0.34 -1.15
N SER A 66 15.99 -1.04 -1.55
CA SER A 66 16.09 -2.41 -2.06
C SER A 66 16.95 -2.54 -3.33
N THR A 67 17.17 -1.46 -4.07
CA THR A 67 18.05 -1.44 -5.25
C THR A 67 19.53 -1.38 -4.87
N LEU A 68 19.84 -0.89 -3.68
CA LEU A 68 21.20 -0.74 -3.16
C LEU A 68 21.75 -2.01 -2.50
N LEU A 69 20.91 -3.03 -2.28
CA LEU A 69 21.31 -4.25 -1.55
C LEU A 69 22.40 -5.04 -2.25
N LYS A 70 22.34 -5.13 -3.59
CA LYS A 70 23.32 -5.89 -4.37
C LYS A 70 24.74 -5.33 -4.26
N PRO A 71 25.01 -4.02 -4.50
CA PRO A 71 26.34 -3.44 -4.32
C PRO A 71 26.80 -3.47 -2.85
N LEU A 72 25.88 -3.48 -1.89
CA LEU A 72 26.18 -3.61 -0.46
C LEU A 72 26.42 -5.08 -0.06
N ASN A 73 26.24 -6.02 -0.99
CA ASN A 73 26.34 -7.46 -0.73
C ASN A 73 25.40 -7.91 0.43
N ILE A 74 24.19 -7.34 0.48
CA ILE A 74 23.14 -7.74 1.42
C ILE A 74 22.12 -8.61 0.69
N GLY A 75 21.77 -9.75 1.29
CA GLY A 75 20.74 -10.64 0.75
C GLY A 75 19.37 -9.95 0.73
N LYS A 76 18.71 -9.97 -0.43
CA LYS A 76 17.39 -9.31 -0.58
C LYS A 76 16.34 -9.92 0.35
N GLN A 77 16.35 -11.27 0.48
CA GLN A 77 15.44 -11.98 1.41
C GLN A 77 15.75 -11.60 2.87
N THR A 78 17.03 -11.60 3.26
CA THR A 78 17.44 -11.27 4.62
C THR A 78 17.01 -9.86 5.03
N TYR A 79 17.14 -8.89 4.10
CA TYR A 79 16.70 -7.53 4.35
C TYR A 79 15.17 -7.44 4.39
N PHE A 80 14.46 -8.18 3.52
CA PHE A 80 13.01 -8.25 3.53
C PHE A 80 12.47 -8.78 4.86
N ASP A 81 13.02 -9.89 5.34
CA ASP A 81 12.60 -10.53 6.59
C ASP A 81 12.85 -9.60 7.79
N ALA A 82 14.01 -8.95 7.85
CA ALA A 82 14.32 -7.98 8.91
C ALA A 82 13.37 -6.78 8.92
N ILE A 83 12.97 -6.28 7.74
CA ILE A 83 11.98 -5.20 7.63
C ILE A 83 10.59 -5.67 8.04
N ALA A 84 10.15 -6.84 7.59
CA ALA A 84 8.85 -7.38 7.97
C ALA A 84 8.76 -7.62 9.48
N GLU A 85 9.82 -8.13 10.10
CA GLU A 85 9.94 -8.25 11.54
C GLU A 85 9.84 -6.88 12.24
N GLY A 86 10.61 -5.89 11.78
CA GLY A 86 10.54 -4.52 12.30
C GLY A 86 9.12 -3.93 12.22
N PHE A 87 8.43 -4.14 11.11
CA PHE A 87 7.05 -3.69 10.96
C PHE A 87 6.08 -4.40 11.92
N SER A 88 6.30 -5.68 12.25
CA SER A 88 5.41 -6.44 13.14
C SER A 88 5.27 -5.83 14.54
N HIS A 89 6.22 -4.99 14.95
CA HIS A 89 6.19 -4.27 16.23
C HIS A 89 5.43 -2.94 16.17
N THR A 90 5.11 -2.45 14.97
CA THR A 90 4.55 -1.10 14.76
C THR A 90 3.22 -1.09 14.04
N ILE A 91 3.00 -2.05 13.16
CA ILE A 91 1.77 -2.18 12.38
C ILE A 91 1.21 -3.60 12.45
N GLU A 92 -0.04 -3.74 12.06
CA GLU A 92 -0.67 -5.03 11.76
C GLU A 92 -1.44 -4.94 10.45
N VAL A 93 -1.76 -6.09 9.86
CA VAL A 93 -2.79 -6.23 8.82
C VAL A 93 -4.06 -6.71 9.53
N PRO A 94 -5.09 -5.88 9.65
CA PRO A 94 -6.31 -6.26 10.35
C PRO A 94 -6.99 -7.47 9.71
N GLU A 95 -7.64 -8.31 10.52
CA GLU A 95 -8.33 -9.50 10.04
C GLU A 95 -9.43 -9.16 9.02
N ASP A 96 -10.16 -8.07 9.23
CA ASP A 96 -11.21 -7.62 8.31
C ASP A 96 -10.65 -7.23 6.92
N THR A 97 -9.39 -6.77 6.86
CA THR A 97 -8.68 -6.54 5.60
C THR A 97 -8.42 -7.86 4.86
N ILE A 98 -7.96 -8.89 5.57
CA ILE A 98 -7.69 -10.21 4.99
C ILE A 98 -9.00 -10.87 4.50
N LEU A 99 -10.07 -10.76 5.30
CA LEU A 99 -11.40 -11.24 4.91
C LEU A 99 -11.94 -10.51 3.68
N PHE A 100 -11.73 -9.20 3.60
CA PHE A 100 -12.10 -8.41 2.43
C PHE A 100 -11.34 -8.88 1.17
N PHE A 101 -10.03 -9.09 1.28
CA PHE A 101 -9.22 -9.58 0.18
C PHE A 101 -9.69 -10.93 -0.35
N ARG A 102 -9.97 -11.88 0.55
CA ARG A 102 -10.51 -13.19 0.19
C ARG A 102 -11.85 -13.05 -0.54
N ALA A 103 -12.77 -12.26 0.01
CA ALA A 103 -14.07 -12.05 -0.59
C ALA A 103 -13.99 -11.41 -1.99
N MET A 104 -13.06 -10.48 -2.22
CA MET A 104 -12.87 -9.88 -3.54
C MET A 104 -12.24 -10.88 -4.52
N GLN A 105 -11.30 -11.70 -4.06
CA GLN A 105 -10.72 -12.78 -4.87
C GLN A 105 -11.82 -13.81 -5.30
N GLU A 106 -12.68 -14.22 -4.37
CA GLU A 106 -13.82 -15.11 -4.67
C GLU A 106 -14.80 -14.50 -5.66
N LYS A 107 -14.96 -13.18 -5.65
CA LYS A 107 -15.79 -12.45 -6.62
C LYS A 107 -15.07 -12.19 -7.95
N GLY A 108 -13.81 -12.57 -8.09
CA GLY A 108 -12.99 -12.27 -9.28
C GLY A 108 -12.74 -10.79 -9.49
N ILE A 109 -12.71 -9.98 -8.42
CA ILE A 109 -12.44 -8.54 -8.49
C ILE A 109 -10.98 -8.30 -8.13
N PRO A 110 -10.15 -7.83 -9.07
CA PRO A 110 -8.75 -7.53 -8.82
C PRO A 110 -8.58 -6.36 -7.84
N ILE A 111 -7.64 -6.52 -6.92
CA ILE A 111 -7.18 -5.45 -6.03
C ILE A 111 -5.80 -5.02 -6.49
N CYS A 112 -5.64 -3.72 -6.72
CA CYS A 112 -4.38 -3.08 -7.07
C CYS A 112 -4.03 -2.05 -6.00
N THR A 113 -2.75 -1.79 -5.75
CA THR A 113 -2.39 -0.71 -4.83
C THR A 113 -2.48 0.65 -5.52
N ALA A 114 -2.70 1.71 -4.73
CA ALA A 114 -2.54 3.11 -5.12
C ALA A 114 -1.84 3.81 -3.94
N THR A 115 -0.51 3.75 -3.89
CA THR A 115 0.28 4.07 -2.69
C THR A 115 1.58 4.80 -3.03
N THR A 116 2.15 5.52 -2.08
CA THR A 116 3.51 6.07 -2.21
C THR A 116 4.58 5.00 -2.05
N ASN A 117 4.25 3.84 -1.48
CA ASN A 117 5.23 2.80 -1.18
C ASN A 117 5.71 2.07 -2.44
N PRO A 118 7.01 1.83 -2.59
CA PRO A 118 7.52 0.86 -3.56
C PRO A 118 7.00 -0.57 -3.28
N PRO A 119 6.88 -1.42 -4.31
CA PRO A 119 6.35 -2.79 -4.17
C PRO A 119 7.06 -3.62 -3.09
N PHE A 120 8.37 -3.49 -2.96
CA PHE A 120 9.17 -4.18 -1.96
C PHE A 120 8.69 -3.90 -0.53
N PHE A 121 8.49 -2.62 -0.19
CA PHE A 121 8.02 -2.24 1.15
C PHE A 121 6.55 -2.53 1.37
N THR A 122 5.74 -2.43 0.33
CA THR A 122 4.33 -2.88 0.39
C THR A 122 4.25 -4.35 0.77
N CYS A 123 5.02 -5.21 0.09
CA CYS A 123 5.05 -6.64 0.42
C CYS A 123 5.58 -6.90 1.82
N ALA A 124 6.63 -6.20 2.28
CA ALA A 124 7.16 -6.35 3.63
C ALA A 124 6.12 -5.96 4.71
N LYS A 125 5.34 -4.89 4.50
CA LYS A 125 4.23 -4.52 5.38
C LYS A 125 3.13 -5.58 5.41
N LEU A 126 2.75 -6.11 4.26
CA LEU A 126 1.71 -7.14 4.14
C LEU A 126 2.17 -8.52 4.61
N ALA A 127 3.48 -8.77 4.66
CA ALA A 127 4.06 -9.99 5.23
C ALA A 127 3.78 -10.11 6.74
N VAL A 128 3.60 -9.00 7.45
CA VAL A 128 3.16 -8.97 8.86
C VAL A 128 1.85 -9.74 9.07
N GLY A 129 0.94 -9.68 8.10
CA GLY A 129 -0.32 -10.43 8.11
C GLY A 129 -0.24 -11.83 7.48
N GLY A 130 0.96 -12.29 7.10
CA GLY A 130 1.15 -13.59 6.46
C GLY A 130 0.56 -13.68 5.04
N ILE A 131 0.32 -12.56 4.37
CA ILE A 131 -0.33 -12.51 3.05
C ILE A 131 0.58 -12.09 1.90
N ALA A 132 1.85 -11.80 2.21
CA ALA A 132 2.86 -11.46 1.21
C ALA A 132 4.22 -12.09 1.53
N THR A 133 5.05 -12.20 0.51
CA THR A 133 6.45 -12.61 0.55
C THR A 133 7.28 -11.64 -0.28
N LEU A 134 8.59 -11.87 -0.37
CA LEU A 134 9.45 -11.11 -1.26
C LEU A 134 8.99 -11.17 -2.74
N ASP A 135 8.37 -12.28 -3.14
CA ASP A 135 7.92 -12.51 -4.52
C ASP A 135 6.57 -11.84 -4.84
N GLY A 136 5.86 -11.36 -3.84
CA GLY A 136 4.60 -10.65 -4.02
C GLY A 136 3.55 -10.90 -2.94
N CYS A 137 2.39 -10.30 -3.13
CA CYS A 137 1.23 -10.47 -2.25
C CYS A 137 0.20 -11.37 -2.92
N LYS A 138 -0.32 -12.33 -2.15
CA LYS A 138 -1.30 -13.33 -2.61
C LYS A 138 -2.57 -12.73 -3.22
N TYR A 139 -2.97 -11.56 -2.76
CA TYR A 139 -4.26 -10.95 -3.09
C TYR A 139 -4.15 -9.73 -4.01
N LEU A 140 -2.94 -9.23 -4.26
CA LEU A 140 -2.75 -8.07 -5.10
C LEU A 140 -2.43 -8.47 -6.54
N THR A 141 -3.20 -7.91 -7.47
CA THR A 141 -3.00 -8.15 -8.90
C THR A 141 -1.91 -7.26 -9.47
N ARG A 142 -1.80 -6.01 -8.96
CA ARG A 142 -0.84 -5.02 -9.46
C ARG A 142 -0.48 -4.00 -8.37
N HIS A 143 0.72 -3.45 -8.49
CA HIS A 143 1.16 -2.31 -7.68
C HIS A 143 1.19 -1.05 -8.53
N HIS A 144 0.62 0.04 -8.00
CA HIS A 144 0.73 1.40 -8.52
C HIS A 144 1.46 2.27 -7.48
N PRO A 145 2.80 2.27 -7.50
CA PRO A 145 3.60 3.09 -6.60
C PRO A 145 3.59 4.55 -7.05
N GLY A 146 3.83 5.48 -6.13
CA GLY A 146 3.82 6.91 -6.45
C GLY A 146 4.74 7.33 -7.60
N ASN A 147 5.85 6.63 -7.79
CA ASN A 147 6.81 6.91 -8.86
C ASN A 147 6.55 6.16 -10.18
N GLU A 148 5.40 5.50 -10.35
CA GLU A 148 5.09 4.70 -11.55
C GLU A 148 5.18 5.51 -12.85
N PHE A 149 4.84 6.79 -12.80
CA PHE A 149 4.78 7.66 -14.00
C PHE A 149 5.91 8.71 -14.03
N ASN A 150 6.97 8.53 -13.24
CA ASN A 150 8.10 9.46 -13.12
C ASN A 150 7.67 10.90 -12.75
N ASP A 151 6.53 11.04 -12.07
CA ASP A 151 6.08 12.31 -11.52
C ASP A 151 6.74 12.54 -10.16
N PRO A 152 7.49 13.64 -9.95
CA PRO A 152 8.17 13.91 -8.68
C PRO A 152 7.20 14.09 -7.49
N GLN A 153 5.93 14.44 -7.76
CA GLN A 153 4.91 14.53 -6.72
C GLN A 153 4.30 13.16 -6.38
N GLY A 154 4.53 12.13 -7.21
CA GLY A 154 4.04 10.78 -6.98
C GLY A 154 2.52 10.73 -6.81
N LYS A 155 2.05 10.07 -5.74
CA LYS A 155 0.61 9.98 -5.42
C LYS A 155 -0.03 11.34 -5.09
N PHE A 156 0.77 12.36 -4.77
CA PHE A 156 0.27 13.72 -4.49
C PHE A 156 0.02 14.53 -5.77
N SER A 157 0.44 14.02 -6.92
CA SER A 157 0.17 14.65 -8.21
C SER A 157 -1.31 14.55 -8.56
N PRO A 158 -1.92 15.64 -9.09
CA PRO A 158 -3.28 15.60 -9.62
C PRO A 158 -3.40 14.65 -10.83
N HIS A 159 -2.28 14.24 -11.42
CA HIS A 159 -2.23 13.33 -12.56
C HIS A 159 -2.14 11.85 -12.15
N PHE A 160 -1.92 11.52 -10.88
CA PHE A 160 -1.68 10.14 -10.44
C PHE A 160 -2.85 9.21 -10.79
N PHE A 161 -4.05 9.49 -10.30
CA PHE A 161 -5.23 8.68 -10.61
C PHE A 161 -5.63 8.72 -12.09
N PRO A 162 -5.67 9.89 -12.77
CA PRO A 162 -5.90 9.95 -14.22
C PRO A 162 -4.92 9.09 -15.03
N ASN A 163 -3.63 9.10 -14.67
CA ASN A 163 -2.61 8.28 -15.33
C ASN A 163 -2.83 6.79 -15.09
N ILE A 164 -3.13 6.36 -13.86
CA ILE A 164 -3.48 4.95 -13.55
C ILE A 164 -4.66 4.50 -14.42
N LEU A 165 -5.77 5.24 -14.39
CA LEU A 165 -6.98 4.89 -15.15
C LEU A 165 -6.68 4.74 -16.63
N LYS A 166 -6.02 5.75 -17.22
CA LYS A 166 -5.70 5.79 -18.65
C LYS A 166 -4.71 4.70 -19.06
N HIS A 167 -3.61 4.56 -18.32
CA HIS A 167 -2.51 3.66 -18.69
C HIS A 167 -2.91 2.19 -18.57
N HIS A 168 -3.73 1.86 -17.58
CA HIS A 168 -4.16 0.48 -17.34
C HIS A 168 -5.55 0.17 -17.89
N GLY A 169 -6.22 1.13 -18.53
CA GLY A 169 -7.53 0.95 -19.13
C GLY A 169 -8.63 0.69 -18.08
N TYR A 170 -8.48 1.24 -16.87
CA TYR A 170 -9.50 1.12 -15.85
C TYR A 170 -10.65 2.08 -16.12
N ASP A 171 -11.88 1.55 -16.17
CA ASP A 171 -13.09 2.35 -16.31
C ASP A 171 -13.41 3.04 -14.96
N PRO A 172 -13.37 4.38 -14.88
CA PRO A 172 -13.60 5.09 -13.63
C PRO A 172 -14.99 4.82 -13.02
N VAL A 173 -16.00 4.52 -13.86
CA VAL A 173 -17.37 4.22 -13.38
C VAL A 173 -17.44 2.86 -12.67
N HIS A 174 -16.55 1.93 -13.02
CA HIS A 174 -16.45 0.60 -12.43
C HIS A 174 -15.16 0.41 -11.61
N THR A 175 -14.48 1.50 -11.29
CA THR A 175 -13.33 1.50 -10.38
C THR A 175 -13.76 1.98 -9.00
N MET A 176 -13.23 1.35 -7.96
CA MET A 176 -13.36 1.80 -6.57
C MET A 176 -11.98 2.21 -6.06
N MET A 177 -11.89 3.36 -5.41
CA MET A 177 -10.72 3.73 -4.60
C MET A 177 -11.05 3.51 -3.12
N ILE A 178 -10.15 2.89 -2.38
CA ILE A 178 -10.23 2.74 -0.93
C ILE A 178 -8.95 3.29 -0.30
N GLY A 179 -9.09 4.23 0.62
CA GLY A 179 -8.00 4.83 1.38
C GLY A 179 -8.41 5.19 2.79
N ASP A 180 -7.55 5.85 3.54
CA ASP A 180 -7.83 6.32 4.90
C ASP A 180 -7.76 7.85 5.01
N GLU A 181 -7.16 8.53 4.05
CA GLU A 181 -6.96 9.97 4.09
C GLU A 181 -7.75 10.69 2.97
N PRO A 182 -8.82 11.47 3.31
CA PRO A 182 -9.65 12.12 2.30
C PRO A 182 -8.87 13.00 1.31
N LYS A 183 -7.86 13.73 1.78
CA LYS A 183 -7.07 14.62 0.93
C LYS A 183 -6.19 13.88 -0.10
N ARG A 184 -5.81 12.65 0.19
CA ARG A 184 -4.89 11.86 -0.64
C ARG A 184 -5.60 10.78 -1.46
N ASP A 185 -6.75 10.32 -0.95
CA ASP A 185 -7.43 9.15 -1.50
C ASP A 185 -8.80 9.48 -2.07
N LEU A 186 -9.60 10.31 -1.36
CA LEU A 186 -10.98 10.60 -1.76
C LEU A 186 -11.04 11.68 -2.84
N TYR A 187 -10.57 12.88 -2.52
CA TYR A 187 -10.77 14.03 -3.41
C TYR A 187 -10.05 13.87 -4.75
N PRO A 188 -8.76 13.45 -4.81
CA PRO A 188 -8.10 13.26 -6.09
C PRO A 188 -8.71 12.13 -6.93
N ALA A 189 -9.23 11.08 -6.28
CA ALA A 189 -9.90 9.99 -6.97
C ALA A 189 -11.25 10.42 -7.55
N LEU A 190 -12.04 11.22 -6.80
CA LEU A 190 -13.29 11.81 -7.29
C LEU A 190 -13.03 12.77 -8.48
N GLU A 191 -12.00 13.62 -8.39
CA GLU A 191 -11.59 14.52 -9.47
C GLU A 191 -11.18 13.76 -10.74
N ALA A 192 -10.58 12.58 -10.58
CA ALA A 192 -10.26 11.68 -11.69
C ALA A 192 -11.48 10.95 -12.27
N GLY A 193 -12.69 11.14 -11.70
CA GLY A 193 -13.93 10.53 -12.15
C GLY A 193 -14.19 9.14 -11.58
N ILE A 194 -13.41 8.67 -10.61
CA ILE A 194 -13.67 7.39 -9.94
C ILE A 194 -14.98 7.49 -9.18
N ARG A 195 -15.92 6.61 -9.52
CA ARG A 195 -17.29 6.68 -9.02
C ARG A 195 -17.44 6.28 -7.56
N TYR A 196 -16.68 5.29 -7.12
CA TYR A 196 -16.79 4.74 -5.77
C TYR A 196 -15.51 5.04 -5.00
N CYS A 197 -15.56 6.06 -4.14
CA CYS A 197 -14.44 6.40 -3.27
C CYS A 197 -14.82 6.11 -1.83
N VAL A 198 -14.02 5.28 -1.18
CA VAL A 198 -14.27 4.79 0.18
C VAL A 198 -13.13 5.22 1.09
N ILE A 199 -13.47 5.74 2.26
CA ILE A 199 -12.52 6.03 3.34
C ILE A 199 -12.77 5.06 4.50
N ILE A 200 -11.73 4.32 4.88
CA ILE A 200 -11.75 3.51 6.11
C ILE A 200 -11.40 4.39 7.30
N ASP A 201 -12.38 4.67 8.14
CA ASP A 201 -12.21 5.38 9.41
C ASP A 201 -12.62 4.45 10.55
N ARG A 202 -11.66 3.71 11.07
CA ARG A 202 -11.89 2.71 12.12
C ARG A 202 -12.30 3.30 13.47
N LYS A 203 -12.26 4.64 13.61
CA LYS A 203 -12.62 5.36 14.83
C LYS A 203 -14.06 5.92 14.79
N GLN A 204 -14.69 5.95 13.61
CA GLN A 204 -16.05 6.45 13.51
C GLN A 204 -17.05 5.54 14.26
N GLN A 205 -18.15 6.13 14.72
CA GLN A 205 -19.17 5.40 15.50
C GLN A 205 -20.11 4.58 14.59
N GLU A 206 -20.49 5.15 13.48
CA GLU A 206 -21.40 4.52 12.52
C GLU A 206 -20.67 3.54 11.60
N ASP A 207 -21.32 2.47 11.20
CA ASP A 207 -20.73 1.49 10.29
C ASP A 207 -20.48 2.07 8.89
N ILE A 208 -21.37 2.93 8.42
CA ILE A 208 -21.32 3.60 7.11
C ILE A 208 -21.86 5.01 7.21
N ILE A 209 -21.13 5.98 6.64
CA ILE A 209 -21.56 7.37 6.45
C ILE A 209 -21.31 7.75 4.99
N GLU A 210 -22.34 8.29 4.31
CA GLU A 210 -22.16 8.88 2.98
C GLU A 210 -22.01 10.41 3.16
N LYS A 211 -20.84 10.95 2.86
CA LYS A 211 -20.54 12.40 2.94
C LYS A 211 -19.43 12.78 1.96
N GLU A 212 -19.36 14.05 1.61
CA GLU A 212 -18.28 14.63 0.80
C GLU A 212 -18.09 13.92 -0.57
N GLY A 213 -19.15 13.31 -1.10
CA GLY A 213 -19.09 12.53 -2.33
C GLY A 213 -18.51 11.12 -2.18
N GLY A 214 -18.11 10.73 -0.96
CA GLY A 214 -17.52 9.43 -0.66
C GLY A 214 -18.34 8.61 0.35
N ILE A 215 -17.88 7.40 0.59
CA ILE A 215 -18.43 6.44 1.53
C ILE A 215 -17.39 6.24 2.64
N PHE A 216 -17.75 6.57 3.86
CA PHE A 216 -16.88 6.34 5.02
C PHE A 216 -17.35 5.09 5.74
N ILE A 217 -16.42 4.18 6.03
CA ILE A 217 -16.72 2.89 6.65
C ILE A 217 -15.85 2.68 7.90
N ARG A 218 -16.40 2.00 8.90
CA ARG A 218 -15.64 1.60 10.09
C ARG A 218 -14.84 0.31 9.88
N ALA A 219 -15.34 -0.61 9.06
CA ALA A 219 -14.72 -1.88 8.78
C ALA A 219 -15.11 -2.39 7.38
N TYR A 220 -14.27 -3.22 6.78
CA TYR A 220 -14.53 -3.77 5.43
C TYR A 220 -15.71 -4.72 5.35
N SER A 221 -16.09 -5.35 6.46
CA SER A 221 -17.24 -6.26 6.51
C SER A 221 -18.51 -5.65 5.95
N VAL A 222 -18.70 -4.33 6.10
CA VAL A 222 -19.88 -3.61 5.61
C VAL A 222 -19.92 -3.47 4.09
N LEU A 223 -18.79 -3.61 3.40
CA LEU A 223 -18.67 -3.54 1.94
C LEU A 223 -18.81 -4.89 1.26
N ILE A 224 -18.36 -5.96 1.90
CA ILE A 224 -18.24 -7.30 1.28
C ILE A 224 -19.52 -7.73 0.56
N ASN A 225 -20.67 -7.57 1.21
CA ASN A 225 -21.97 -7.97 0.66
C ASN A 225 -22.59 -6.95 -0.31
N LYS A 226 -22.02 -5.74 -0.38
CA LYS A 226 -22.53 -4.68 -1.24
C LYS A 226 -21.82 -4.62 -2.59
N ILE A 227 -20.58 -5.09 -2.65
CA ILE A 227 -19.77 -5.10 -3.87
C ILE A 227 -20.18 -6.29 -4.75
N LYS A 228 -20.44 -5.99 -6.02
CA LYS A 228 -20.71 -6.96 -7.09
C LYS A 228 -19.72 -6.81 -8.23
N ASN A 229 -19.28 -7.93 -8.80
CA ASN A 229 -18.49 -7.93 -10.03
C ASN A 229 -19.44 -7.74 -11.22
N THR A 230 -19.18 -6.74 -12.06
CA THR A 230 -19.92 -6.49 -13.31
C THR A 230 -19.25 -7.12 -14.54
N GLY A 231 -18.02 -7.63 -14.40
CA GLY A 231 -17.40 -8.47 -15.41
C GLY A 231 -18.00 -9.85 -15.31
N GLY A 232 -18.87 -10.23 -16.25
CA GLY A 232 -19.35 -11.61 -16.35
C GLY A 232 -18.15 -12.56 -16.39
N LEU A 233 -18.29 -13.71 -15.75
CA LEU A 233 -17.41 -14.85 -15.95
C LEU A 233 -17.40 -15.16 -17.46
N THR A 234 -16.35 -14.71 -18.18
CA THR A 234 -16.03 -15.19 -19.54
C THR A 234 -15.15 -16.41 -19.42
#